data_86895f2e2beeb75435217fbe91f3e3f4
#
_entry.id   86895f2e2beeb75435217fbe91f3e3f4
#
_cell.length_a   1.000
_cell.length_b   1.000
_cell.length_c   1.000
_cell.angle_alpha   90.00
_cell.angle_beta   90.00
_cell.angle_gamma   90.00
#
_symmetry.space_group_name_H-M   'P 1'
#
loop_
_entity.id
_entity.type
_entity.pdbx_description
1 polymer ?
#
loop_
_entity_poly.entity_id
_entity_poly.type
_entity_poly.pdbx_seq_one_letter_code
_entity_poly.pdbx_strand_id
1 'polypeptide(L)'
;AVIGDFAFDPRYQGAGSSMVNSTKVDSIKDMLETSGISVTGIVRGYQRDGKEDEAMKKEAVDLARRSDVVLFFFGLNEKSETEGLDRKHLRIPQNQINLIQELAKANANMIGIISAGSVIEMPWHHHFKALLHTALTGQAGAGAVLDILSGKVNPSGKLAETYIKKYEDTPSYNYYPSQERNSEYREGIYVGYRYFDTAGVPVNYPFGYGLSYTTFEYDNLRVKIGRAHV
;
A
#
# COMPACT_ATOMS: atom_id res chain seq x y z
N ALA A 1 -19.53 1.28 0.41
CA ALA A 1 -19.00 1.64 1.73
C ALA A 1 -17.55 2.14 1.63
N VAL A 2 -17.17 3.06 2.50
CA VAL A 2 -15.78 3.44 2.74
C VAL A 2 -15.42 3.00 4.16
N ILE A 3 -14.39 2.19 4.29
CA ILE A 3 -13.95 1.60 5.55
C ILE A 3 -12.45 1.80 5.70
N GLY A 4 -12.00 2.20 6.88
CA GLY A 4 -10.59 2.31 7.21
C GLY A 4 -10.23 3.62 7.88
N ASP A 5 -9.35 3.55 8.88
CA ASP A 5 -8.89 4.73 9.62
C ASP A 5 -8.19 5.75 8.70
N PHE A 6 -7.45 5.26 7.69
CA PHE A 6 -6.74 6.12 6.72
C PHE A 6 -7.66 6.91 5.78
N ALA A 7 -8.96 6.58 5.71
CA ALA A 7 -9.94 7.41 5.01
C ALA A 7 -10.30 8.69 5.79
N PHE A 8 -10.09 8.70 7.10
CA PHE A 8 -10.32 9.85 8.00
C PHE A 8 -9.03 10.64 8.23
N ASP A 9 -7.97 9.91 8.59
CA ASP A 9 -6.65 10.49 8.90
C ASP A 9 -5.61 9.82 8.00
N PRO A 10 -5.30 10.38 6.82
CA PRO A 10 -4.46 9.72 5.84
C PRO A 10 -3.02 9.52 6.33
N ARG A 11 -2.44 8.38 5.99
CA ARG A 11 -1.01 8.13 6.12
C ARG A 11 -0.31 8.74 4.90
N TYR A 12 -0.01 10.04 4.95
CA TYR A 12 0.40 10.81 3.78
C TYR A 12 1.90 11.10 3.68
N GLN A 13 2.65 10.92 4.75
CA GLN A 13 4.09 11.20 4.80
C GLN A 13 4.84 10.18 5.67
N GLY A 14 6.18 10.16 5.59
CA GLY A 14 7.06 9.43 6.48
C GLY A 14 6.93 9.87 7.93
N ALA A 15 7.61 9.15 8.83
CA ALA A 15 7.68 9.48 10.24
C ALA A 15 9.14 9.66 10.68
N GLY A 16 9.37 10.40 11.77
CA GLY A 16 10.70 10.79 12.22
C GLY A 16 11.14 12.12 11.61
N SER A 17 12.41 12.27 11.26
CA SER A 17 12.98 13.54 10.80
C SER A 17 12.48 13.99 9.42
N SER A 18 11.83 13.12 8.66
CA SER A 18 11.19 13.46 7.38
C SER A 18 9.85 14.18 7.51
N MET A 19 9.30 14.32 8.72
CA MET A 19 8.00 14.92 8.93
C MET A 19 8.00 16.42 8.56
N VAL A 20 6.95 16.82 7.84
CA VAL A 20 6.68 18.22 7.46
C VAL A 20 5.35 18.64 8.09
N ASN A 21 5.32 19.84 8.65
CA ASN A 21 4.09 20.46 9.17
C ASN A 21 3.27 21.00 8.00
N SER A 22 2.41 20.16 7.43
CA SER A 22 1.55 20.54 6.32
C SER A 22 0.51 21.57 6.75
N THR A 23 0.26 22.58 5.93
CA THR A 23 -0.76 23.60 6.19
C THR A 23 -2.17 23.04 6.09
N LYS A 24 -2.37 22.04 5.23
CA LYS A 24 -3.64 21.33 5.04
C LYS A 24 -3.35 19.92 4.55
N VAL A 25 -4.12 18.95 5.04
CA VAL A 25 -4.10 17.56 4.54
C VAL A 25 -5.53 17.19 4.22
N ASP A 26 -5.77 16.82 2.97
CA ASP A 26 -7.10 16.37 2.53
C ASP A 26 -7.32 14.91 2.93
N SER A 27 -8.48 14.59 3.52
CA SER A 27 -8.90 13.22 3.81
C SER A 27 -9.91 12.72 2.77
N ILE A 28 -10.03 11.40 2.63
CA ILE A 28 -11.08 10.79 1.80
C ILE A 28 -12.46 11.24 2.29
N LYS A 29 -12.66 11.24 3.62
CA LYS A 29 -13.91 11.67 4.23
C LYS A 29 -14.32 13.08 3.79
N ASP A 30 -13.40 14.02 3.83
CA ASP A 30 -13.67 15.42 3.48
C ASP A 30 -13.92 15.63 1.98
N MET A 31 -13.26 14.83 1.14
CA MET A 31 -13.34 14.97 -0.32
C MET A 31 -14.48 14.17 -0.95
N LEU A 32 -15.14 13.26 -0.22
CA LEU A 32 -16.19 12.40 -0.76
C LEU A 32 -17.38 13.20 -1.34
N GLU A 33 -17.82 14.26 -0.65
CA GLU A 33 -18.97 15.07 -1.08
C GLU A 33 -18.78 15.68 -2.48
N THR A 34 -17.54 16.02 -2.82
CA THR A 34 -17.20 16.65 -4.11
C THR A 34 -16.72 15.66 -5.16
N SER A 35 -16.53 14.38 -4.80
CA SER A 35 -15.96 13.35 -5.67
C SER A 35 -16.93 12.83 -6.74
N GLY A 36 -18.25 12.96 -6.51
CA GLY A 36 -19.30 12.33 -7.30
C GLY A 36 -19.50 10.84 -7.02
N ILE A 37 -18.78 10.27 -6.03
CA ILE A 37 -18.94 8.87 -5.60
C ILE A 37 -20.04 8.81 -4.55
N SER A 38 -21.11 8.08 -4.85
CA SER A 38 -22.19 7.81 -3.87
C SER A 38 -21.74 6.75 -2.87
N VAL A 39 -21.87 7.03 -1.58
CA VAL A 39 -21.47 6.13 -0.50
C VAL A 39 -22.63 5.76 0.42
N THR A 40 -22.73 4.49 0.79
CA THR A 40 -23.67 3.99 1.79
C THR A 40 -23.33 4.47 3.20
N GLY A 41 -22.07 4.73 3.45
CA GLY A 41 -21.53 5.25 4.70
C GLY A 41 -20.02 5.15 4.75
N ILE A 42 -19.46 5.75 5.80
CA ILE A 42 -18.02 5.76 6.09
C ILE A 42 -17.76 5.44 7.56
N VAL A 43 -16.87 4.47 7.85
CA VAL A 43 -16.47 4.05 9.21
C VAL A 43 -14.99 3.72 9.29
N ARG A 44 -14.40 3.84 10.48
CA ARG A 44 -12.97 3.52 10.69
C ARG A 44 -12.69 2.02 10.62
N GLY A 45 -13.48 1.20 11.27
CA GLY A 45 -13.40 -0.25 11.25
C GLY A 45 -12.27 -0.88 12.08
N TYR A 46 -11.19 -0.16 12.34
CA TYR A 46 -10.06 -0.63 13.14
C TYR A 46 -9.34 0.51 13.87
N GLN A 47 -8.62 0.15 14.96
CA GLN A 47 -7.73 1.07 15.66
C GLN A 47 -6.37 1.16 14.99
N ARG A 48 -5.86 2.38 14.75
CA ARG A 48 -4.55 2.63 14.10
C ARG A 48 -3.36 2.04 14.88
N ASP A 49 -3.47 1.95 16.20
CA ASP A 49 -2.41 1.42 17.06
C ASP A 49 -2.29 -0.12 17.04
N GLY A 50 -3.14 -0.79 16.27
CA GLY A 50 -3.14 -2.25 16.09
C GLY A 50 -3.99 -3.01 17.10
N LYS A 51 -4.62 -2.33 18.08
CA LYS A 51 -5.51 -2.99 19.03
C LYS A 51 -6.79 -3.44 18.37
N GLU A 52 -7.31 -4.58 18.81
CA GLU A 52 -8.63 -5.05 18.41
C GLU A 52 -9.73 -4.19 19.02
N ASP A 53 -10.78 -3.95 18.24
CA ASP A 53 -11.98 -3.27 18.67
C ASP A 53 -13.20 -3.93 17.99
N GLU A 54 -13.87 -4.79 18.75
CA GLU A 54 -14.98 -5.57 18.23
C GLU A 54 -16.19 -4.71 17.83
N ALA A 55 -16.38 -3.56 18.48
CA ALA A 55 -17.47 -2.65 18.14
C ALA A 55 -17.22 -1.99 16.76
N MET A 56 -16.02 -1.45 16.56
CA MET A 56 -15.61 -0.89 15.27
C MET A 56 -15.62 -1.93 14.14
N LYS A 57 -15.13 -3.13 14.42
CA LYS A 57 -15.13 -4.24 13.46
C LYS A 57 -16.56 -4.62 13.06
N LYS A 58 -17.47 -4.78 14.04
CA LYS A 58 -18.87 -5.08 13.79
C LYS A 58 -19.55 -4.01 12.96
N GLU A 59 -19.36 -2.73 13.27
CA GLU A 59 -19.90 -1.61 12.52
C GLU A 59 -19.45 -1.65 11.05
N ALA A 60 -18.17 -1.92 10.79
CA ALA A 60 -17.61 -2.03 9.47
C ALA A 60 -18.20 -3.21 8.68
N VAL A 61 -18.34 -4.37 9.31
CA VAL A 61 -18.93 -5.57 8.69
C VAL A 61 -20.41 -5.36 8.38
N ASP A 62 -21.17 -4.73 9.28
CA ASP A 62 -22.59 -4.42 9.06
C ASP A 62 -22.79 -3.39 7.94
N LEU A 63 -21.88 -2.42 7.80
CA LEU A 63 -21.86 -1.49 6.67
C LEU A 63 -21.52 -2.20 5.36
N ALA A 64 -20.53 -3.09 5.36
CA ALA A 64 -20.11 -3.85 4.18
C ALA A 64 -21.25 -4.71 3.62
N ARG A 65 -22.04 -5.38 4.48
CA ARG A 65 -23.17 -6.24 4.06
C ARG A 65 -24.26 -5.51 3.28
N ARG A 66 -24.47 -4.22 3.55
CA ARG A 66 -25.53 -3.41 2.90
C ARG A 66 -25.00 -2.52 1.76
N SER A 67 -23.80 -2.78 1.29
CA SER A 67 -23.14 -1.98 0.26
C SER A 67 -22.78 -2.84 -0.95
N ASP A 68 -22.83 -2.27 -2.15
CA ASP A 68 -22.47 -2.98 -3.38
C ASP A 68 -20.96 -3.22 -3.49
N VAL A 69 -20.17 -2.26 -3.00
CA VAL A 69 -18.70 -2.26 -3.04
C VAL A 69 -18.14 -1.75 -1.72
N VAL A 70 -17.07 -2.35 -1.28
CA VAL A 70 -16.27 -1.91 -0.12
C VAL A 70 -14.96 -1.32 -0.61
N LEU A 71 -14.72 -0.05 -0.30
CA LEU A 71 -13.42 0.61 -0.43
C LEU A 71 -12.72 0.55 0.93
N PHE A 72 -11.70 -0.27 1.04
CA PHE A 72 -10.99 -0.49 2.30
C PHE A 72 -9.63 0.20 2.30
N PHE A 73 -9.46 1.20 3.17
CA PHE A 73 -8.25 2.02 3.34
C PHE A 73 -7.42 1.49 4.51
N PHE A 74 -6.23 0.99 4.24
CA PHE A 74 -5.40 0.32 5.22
C PHE A 74 -3.91 0.33 4.86
N GLY A 75 -3.06 -0.20 5.73
CA GLY A 75 -1.62 -0.30 5.49
C GLY A 75 -0.78 -0.15 6.75
N LEU A 76 0.40 0.46 6.62
CA LEU A 76 1.34 0.67 7.72
C LEU A 76 1.10 2.01 8.41
N ASN A 77 1.11 2.00 9.74
CA ASN A 77 1.06 3.21 10.53
C ASN A 77 2.45 3.84 10.73
N GLU A 78 2.49 5.01 11.36
CA GLU A 78 3.71 5.79 11.60
C GLU A 78 4.76 5.02 12.41
N LYS A 79 4.34 4.19 13.36
CA LYS A 79 5.25 3.40 14.21
C LYS A 79 5.91 2.24 13.45
N SER A 80 5.22 1.73 12.42
CA SER A 80 5.73 0.64 11.59
C SER A 80 6.81 1.09 10.61
N GLU A 81 6.83 2.38 10.26
CA GLU A 81 7.74 2.97 9.27
C GLU A 81 8.30 4.30 9.77
N THR A 82 8.90 4.30 10.95
CA THR A 82 9.54 5.49 11.50
C THR A 82 11.06 5.37 11.45
N GLU A 83 11.72 6.49 11.26
CA GLU A 83 13.18 6.57 11.36
C GLU A 83 13.66 6.08 12.74
N GLY A 84 14.77 5.33 12.75
CA GLY A 84 15.39 4.83 13.97
C GLY A 84 14.75 3.58 14.57
N LEU A 85 13.72 3.00 13.94
CA LEU A 85 13.11 1.74 14.35
C LEU A 85 13.07 0.75 13.18
N ASP A 86 13.74 -0.40 13.34
CA ASP A 86 13.72 -1.46 12.35
C ASP A 86 12.42 -2.26 12.39
N ARG A 87 11.90 -2.58 11.22
CA ARG A 87 10.77 -3.49 11.08
C ARG A 87 11.21 -4.93 11.38
N LYS A 88 10.44 -5.62 12.21
CA LYS A 88 10.68 -7.02 12.58
C LYS A 88 10.03 -8.02 11.62
N HIS A 89 9.14 -7.57 10.78
CA HIS A 89 8.39 -8.34 9.78
C HIS A 89 7.77 -7.41 8.74
N LEU A 90 7.30 -7.95 7.62
CA LEU A 90 6.65 -7.18 6.55
C LEU A 90 5.12 -7.18 6.62
N ARG A 91 4.52 -7.62 7.74
CA ARG A 91 3.06 -7.69 7.89
C ARG A 91 2.48 -6.32 8.26
N ILE A 92 1.26 -6.07 7.78
CA ILE A 92 0.40 -5.00 8.32
C ILE A 92 -0.12 -5.37 9.71
N PRO A 93 -0.68 -4.44 10.50
CA PRO A 93 -1.26 -4.73 11.80
C PRO A 93 -2.30 -5.86 11.77
N GLN A 94 -2.27 -6.74 12.77
CA GLN A 94 -3.11 -7.94 12.79
C GLN A 94 -4.61 -7.63 12.82
N ASN A 95 -5.03 -6.55 13.50
CA ASN A 95 -6.43 -6.11 13.52
C ASN A 95 -6.96 -5.76 12.11
N GLN A 96 -6.13 -5.23 11.22
CA GLN A 96 -6.50 -4.99 9.83
C GLN A 96 -6.63 -6.31 9.06
N ILE A 97 -5.74 -7.28 9.29
CA ILE A 97 -5.82 -8.62 8.67
C ILE A 97 -7.12 -9.33 9.10
N ASN A 98 -7.43 -9.28 10.38
CA ASN A 98 -8.66 -9.86 10.93
C ASN A 98 -9.91 -9.18 10.32
N LEU A 99 -9.88 -7.87 10.17
CA LEU A 99 -10.99 -7.13 9.52
C LEU A 99 -11.12 -7.49 8.03
N ILE A 100 -10.04 -7.62 7.28
CA ILE A 100 -10.08 -8.07 5.87
C ILE A 100 -10.84 -9.41 5.74
N GLN A 101 -10.55 -10.37 6.63
CA GLN A 101 -11.19 -11.68 6.62
C GLN A 101 -12.71 -11.59 6.87
N GLU A 102 -13.12 -10.75 7.83
CA GLU A 102 -14.54 -10.56 8.15
C GLU A 102 -15.28 -9.77 7.06
N LEU A 103 -14.65 -8.75 6.50
CA LEU A 103 -15.20 -7.99 5.36
C LEU A 103 -15.39 -8.88 4.13
N ALA A 104 -14.42 -9.76 3.83
CA ALA A 104 -14.49 -10.67 2.69
C ALA A 104 -15.65 -11.68 2.80
N LYS A 105 -16.01 -12.10 4.03
CA LYS A 105 -17.20 -12.93 4.29
C LYS A 105 -18.51 -12.13 4.10
N ALA A 106 -18.46 -10.83 4.37
CA ALA A 106 -19.63 -9.94 4.30
C ALA A 106 -19.90 -9.42 2.89
N ASN A 107 -18.85 -9.15 2.11
CA ASN A 107 -18.94 -8.59 0.76
C ASN A 107 -17.76 -9.03 -0.11
N ALA A 108 -18.02 -9.71 -1.21
CA ALA A 108 -17.00 -10.18 -2.14
C ALA A 108 -16.43 -9.08 -3.07
N ASN A 109 -17.05 -7.90 -3.11
CA ASN A 109 -16.65 -6.78 -3.97
C ASN A 109 -15.79 -5.78 -3.18
N MET A 110 -14.59 -6.20 -2.81
CA MET A 110 -13.65 -5.37 -2.06
C MET A 110 -12.59 -4.77 -2.98
N ILE A 111 -12.33 -3.49 -2.80
CA ILE A 111 -11.20 -2.76 -3.39
C ILE A 111 -10.34 -2.27 -2.23
N GLY A 112 -9.06 -2.66 -2.24
CA GLY A 112 -8.11 -2.25 -1.21
C GLY A 112 -7.30 -1.03 -1.64
N ILE A 113 -7.24 -0.02 -0.79
CA ILE A 113 -6.39 1.16 -0.96
C ILE A 113 -5.31 1.10 0.11
N ILE A 114 -4.06 0.85 -0.34
CA ILE A 114 -2.95 0.55 0.54
C ILE A 114 -2.04 1.76 0.68
N SER A 115 -1.84 2.23 1.90
CA SER A 115 -0.85 3.24 2.25
C SER A 115 0.32 2.58 3.01
N ALA A 116 1.45 2.47 2.35
CA ALA A 116 2.70 1.93 2.90
C ALA A 116 3.88 2.52 2.13
N GLY A 117 4.91 2.96 2.82
CA GLY A 117 6.13 3.52 2.21
C GLY A 117 7.13 2.45 1.81
N SER A 118 6.89 1.19 2.18
CA SER A 118 7.76 0.04 1.89
C SER A 118 6.96 -1.23 1.66
N VAL A 119 7.64 -2.29 1.21
CA VAL A 119 7.05 -3.59 0.92
C VAL A 119 6.31 -4.18 2.11
N ILE A 120 5.16 -4.79 1.85
CA ILE A 120 4.36 -5.55 2.82
C ILE A 120 4.06 -6.96 2.30
N GLU A 121 3.96 -7.92 3.21
CA GLU A 121 3.40 -9.25 2.91
C GLU A 121 1.90 -9.15 2.69
N MET A 122 1.41 -9.82 1.65
CA MET A 122 0.03 -9.71 1.20
C MET A 122 -0.67 -11.09 1.06
N PRO A 123 -0.63 -11.99 2.07
CA PRO A 123 -1.26 -13.31 1.95
C PRO A 123 -2.78 -13.21 1.76
N TRP A 124 -3.37 -12.08 2.12
CA TRP A 124 -4.78 -11.76 2.04
C TRP A 124 -5.19 -11.07 0.70
N HIS A 125 -4.28 -10.84 -0.24
CA HIS A 125 -4.55 -10.09 -1.48
C HIS A 125 -5.70 -10.66 -2.32
N HIS A 126 -5.88 -11.98 -2.27
CA HIS A 126 -6.91 -12.71 -3.01
C HIS A 126 -8.35 -12.37 -2.58
N HIS A 127 -8.55 -11.71 -1.44
CA HIS A 127 -9.87 -11.23 -1.01
C HIS A 127 -10.32 -9.96 -1.75
N PHE A 128 -9.43 -9.29 -2.46
CA PHE A 128 -9.72 -8.05 -3.18
C PHE A 128 -9.89 -8.27 -4.66
N LYS A 129 -10.87 -7.57 -5.27
CA LYS A 129 -11.04 -7.52 -6.72
C LYS A 129 -10.00 -6.62 -7.39
N ALA A 130 -9.56 -5.57 -6.69
CA ALA A 130 -8.51 -4.67 -7.11
C ALA A 130 -7.76 -4.14 -5.89
N LEU A 131 -6.48 -3.84 -6.07
CA LEU A 131 -5.62 -3.20 -5.08
C LEU A 131 -5.00 -1.95 -5.71
N LEU A 132 -5.17 -0.82 -5.03
CA LEU A 132 -4.51 0.44 -5.37
C LEU A 132 -3.44 0.73 -4.31
N HIS A 133 -2.17 0.62 -4.70
CA HIS A 133 -1.05 0.97 -3.84
C HIS A 133 -0.74 2.45 -4.01
N THR A 134 -0.92 3.23 -2.96
CA THR A 134 -0.80 4.69 -2.99
C THR A 134 0.53 5.21 -2.44
N ALA A 135 1.37 4.34 -1.89
CA ALA A 135 2.55 4.72 -1.13
C ALA A 135 2.22 5.78 -0.05
N LEU A 136 2.94 6.88 0.00
CA LEU A 136 2.68 8.04 0.88
C LEU A 136 2.36 9.24 -0.03
N THR A 137 1.09 9.60 -0.10
CA THR A 137 0.53 10.44 -1.18
C THR A 137 0.76 11.94 -1.03
N GLY A 138 1.35 12.39 0.08
CA GLY A 138 1.41 13.82 0.38
C GLY A 138 0.04 14.41 0.76
N GLN A 139 0.00 15.71 0.92
CA GLN A 139 -1.16 16.41 1.50
C GLN A 139 -2.43 16.42 0.64
N ALA A 140 -2.31 16.26 -0.67
CA ALA A 140 -3.43 16.28 -1.63
C ALA A 140 -3.80 14.89 -2.17
N GLY A 141 -3.36 13.82 -1.51
CA GLY A 141 -3.52 12.44 -1.98
C GLY A 141 -4.96 11.95 -2.07
N ALA A 142 -5.86 12.44 -1.22
CA ALA A 142 -7.25 12.02 -1.20
C ALA A 142 -7.96 12.31 -2.53
N GLY A 143 -7.80 13.50 -3.08
CA GLY A 143 -8.36 13.87 -4.37
C GLY A 143 -7.84 12.98 -5.50
N ALA A 144 -6.53 12.73 -5.55
CA ALA A 144 -5.92 11.87 -6.56
C ALA A 144 -6.44 10.41 -6.49
N VAL A 145 -6.61 9.86 -5.30
CA VAL A 145 -7.19 8.53 -5.10
C VAL A 145 -8.63 8.48 -5.60
N LEU A 146 -9.46 9.47 -5.25
CA LEU A 146 -10.86 9.53 -5.68
C LEU A 146 -10.98 9.71 -7.20
N ASP A 147 -10.10 10.46 -7.85
CA ASP A 147 -10.07 10.62 -9.30
C ASP A 147 -9.72 9.30 -10.02
N ILE A 148 -8.82 8.50 -9.45
CA ILE A 148 -8.55 7.15 -9.96
C ILE A 148 -9.79 6.26 -9.75
N LEU A 149 -10.34 6.20 -8.55
CA LEU A 149 -11.49 5.34 -8.22
C LEU A 149 -12.74 5.69 -9.05
N SER A 150 -12.92 6.95 -9.40
CA SER A 150 -14.04 7.41 -10.26
C SER A 150 -13.76 7.26 -11.76
N GLY A 151 -12.56 6.87 -12.17
CA GLY A 151 -12.16 6.74 -13.57
C GLY A 151 -11.84 8.07 -14.27
N LYS A 152 -11.79 9.19 -13.55
CA LYS A 152 -11.36 10.49 -14.11
C LYS A 152 -9.88 10.47 -14.50
N VAL A 153 -9.07 9.71 -13.78
CA VAL A 153 -7.65 9.52 -14.03
C VAL A 153 -7.34 8.05 -14.22
N ASN A 154 -6.62 7.73 -15.29
CA ASN A 154 -6.17 6.37 -15.58
C ASN A 154 -4.90 6.06 -14.78
N PRO A 155 -4.91 5.04 -13.89
CA PRO A 155 -3.71 4.67 -13.16
C PRO A 155 -2.65 4.12 -14.12
N SER A 156 -1.41 4.60 -13.98
CA SER A 156 -0.28 4.20 -14.84
C SER A 156 1.02 3.97 -14.05
N GLY A 157 0.98 4.13 -12.75
CA GLY A 157 2.12 3.89 -11.86
C GLY A 157 2.58 2.44 -11.89
N LYS A 158 3.90 2.24 -11.71
CA LYS A 158 4.55 0.95 -11.62
C LYS A 158 5.24 0.81 -10.28
N LEU A 159 5.26 -0.42 -9.73
CA LEU A 159 5.94 -0.68 -8.48
C LEU A 159 7.45 -0.40 -8.61
N ALA A 160 7.99 0.36 -7.67
CA ALA A 160 9.41 0.66 -7.55
C ALA A 160 10.18 -0.40 -6.73
N GLU A 161 9.48 -1.41 -6.24
CA GLU A 161 10.03 -2.50 -5.43
C GLU A 161 9.37 -3.83 -5.80
N THR A 162 10.06 -4.94 -5.53
CA THR A 162 9.50 -6.28 -5.65
C THR A 162 8.69 -6.62 -4.39
N TYR A 163 7.42 -6.96 -4.54
CA TYR A 163 6.55 -7.39 -3.45
C TYR A 163 6.68 -8.90 -3.24
N ILE A 164 7.47 -9.28 -2.26
CA ILE A 164 7.80 -10.67 -1.91
C ILE A 164 6.65 -11.35 -1.17
N LYS A 165 6.65 -12.69 -1.16
CA LYS A 165 5.60 -13.46 -0.48
C LYS A 165 5.75 -13.48 1.02
N LYS A 166 6.98 -13.56 1.52
CA LYS A 166 7.30 -13.61 2.94
C LYS A 166 8.65 -12.95 3.22
N TYR A 167 8.84 -12.48 4.43
CA TYR A 167 10.06 -11.78 4.87
C TYR A 167 11.33 -12.62 4.70
N GLU A 168 11.22 -13.94 4.91
CA GLU A 168 12.32 -14.89 4.79
C GLU A 168 12.87 -15.00 3.35
N ASP A 169 12.11 -14.57 2.34
CA ASP A 169 12.57 -14.55 0.95
C ASP A 169 13.55 -13.38 0.65
N THR A 170 13.73 -12.46 1.60
CA THR A 170 14.66 -11.33 1.45
C THR A 170 16.12 -11.82 1.42
N PRO A 171 16.94 -11.43 0.44
CA PRO A 171 18.31 -11.91 0.31
C PRO A 171 19.20 -11.60 1.55
N SER A 172 18.88 -10.54 2.26
CA SER A 172 19.59 -10.15 3.50
C SER A 172 19.04 -10.80 4.78
N TYR A 173 17.97 -11.61 4.71
CA TYR A 173 17.26 -12.11 5.89
C TYR A 173 18.15 -12.74 6.96
N ASN A 174 19.12 -13.56 6.55
CA ASN A 174 20.02 -14.26 7.47
C ASN A 174 21.20 -13.39 7.96
N TYR A 175 21.35 -12.17 7.46
CA TYR A 175 22.49 -11.29 7.71
C TYR A 175 22.10 -9.93 8.29
N TYR A 176 20.81 -9.68 8.43
CA TYR A 176 20.28 -8.45 9.00
C TYR A 176 19.32 -8.74 10.17
N PRO A 177 19.44 -8.04 11.30
CA PRO A 177 20.58 -7.17 11.65
C PRO A 177 21.86 -7.99 11.89
N SER A 178 23.03 -7.38 11.65
CA SER A 178 24.31 -8.04 11.94
C SER A 178 24.41 -8.38 13.42
N GLN A 179 24.83 -9.61 13.72
CA GLN A 179 25.09 -10.07 15.10
C GLN A 179 26.56 -9.93 15.51
N GLU A 180 27.42 -9.54 14.57
CA GLU A 180 28.86 -9.41 14.75
C GLU A 180 29.33 -7.95 14.60
N ARG A 181 30.64 -7.70 14.86
CA ARG A 181 31.21 -6.36 14.70
C ARG A 181 31.21 -5.86 13.26
N ASN A 182 31.23 -6.77 12.30
CA ASN A 182 31.23 -6.46 10.87
C ASN A 182 29.88 -6.80 10.26
N SER A 183 29.31 -5.86 9.50
CA SER A 183 28.15 -6.12 8.65
C SER A 183 28.61 -6.57 7.26
N GLU A 184 28.10 -7.71 6.81
CA GLU A 184 28.46 -8.28 5.52
C GLU A 184 27.29 -8.08 4.53
N TYR A 185 27.58 -7.45 3.40
CA TYR A 185 26.63 -7.24 2.28
C TYR A 185 26.82 -8.38 1.26
N ARG A 186 26.35 -9.58 1.60
CA ARG A 186 26.61 -10.81 0.82
C ARG A 186 25.86 -10.89 -0.50
N GLU A 187 24.79 -10.12 -0.66
CA GLU A 187 24.00 -10.08 -1.88
C GLU A 187 24.76 -9.47 -3.06
N GLY A 188 25.80 -8.67 -2.84
CA GLY A 188 26.57 -8.01 -3.89
C GLY A 188 25.69 -7.14 -4.77
N ILE A 189 25.69 -7.39 -6.10
CA ILE A 189 24.82 -6.68 -7.06
C ILE A 189 23.39 -7.23 -7.09
N TYR A 190 23.12 -8.36 -6.46
CA TYR A 190 21.83 -9.03 -6.48
C TYR A 190 20.90 -8.48 -5.39
N VAL A 191 20.58 -7.20 -5.49
CA VAL A 191 19.67 -6.48 -4.60
C VAL A 191 18.31 -6.28 -5.31
N GLY A 192 17.22 -6.46 -4.58
CA GLY A 192 15.86 -6.30 -5.08
C GLY A 192 15.55 -7.24 -6.25
N TYR A 193 14.93 -6.73 -7.31
CA TYR A 193 14.50 -7.53 -8.47
C TYR A 193 15.64 -8.35 -9.12
N ARG A 194 16.87 -7.86 -9.10
CA ARG A 194 18.03 -8.59 -9.63
C ARG A 194 18.25 -9.93 -8.94
N TYR A 195 17.99 -9.99 -7.65
CA TYR A 195 18.03 -11.26 -6.90
C TYR A 195 16.85 -12.16 -7.28
N PHE A 196 15.63 -11.64 -7.16
CA PHE A 196 14.42 -12.46 -7.35
C PHE A 196 14.33 -13.03 -8.76
N ASP A 197 14.68 -12.23 -9.79
CA ASP A 197 14.67 -12.67 -11.19
C ASP A 197 15.78 -13.70 -11.47
N THR A 198 16.99 -13.46 -10.96
CA THR A 198 18.15 -14.35 -11.20
C THR A 198 18.01 -15.67 -10.45
N ALA A 199 17.58 -15.63 -9.21
CA ALA A 199 17.41 -16.83 -8.38
C ALA A 199 16.07 -17.56 -8.62
N GLY A 200 15.16 -16.99 -9.41
CA GLY A 200 13.85 -17.58 -9.72
C GLY A 200 12.95 -17.67 -8.48
N VAL A 201 13.08 -16.74 -7.52
CA VAL A 201 12.26 -16.73 -6.30
C VAL A 201 10.87 -16.22 -6.63
N PRO A 202 9.79 -17.00 -6.34
CA PRO A 202 8.42 -16.57 -6.63
C PRO A 202 8.01 -15.37 -5.77
N VAL A 203 7.50 -14.32 -6.41
CA VAL A 203 7.06 -13.09 -5.76
C VAL A 203 5.54 -12.89 -5.92
N ASN A 204 4.94 -11.99 -5.15
CA ASN A 204 3.55 -11.58 -5.34
C ASN A 204 3.41 -10.64 -6.54
N TYR A 205 4.26 -9.59 -6.59
CA TYR A 205 4.31 -8.63 -7.68
C TYR A 205 5.77 -8.26 -7.96
N PRO A 206 6.26 -8.41 -9.19
CA PRO A 206 7.64 -8.05 -9.51
C PRO A 206 7.83 -6.52 -9.55
N PHE A 207 9.08 -6.08 -9.44
CA PHE A 207 9.47 -4.71 -9.76
C PHE A 207 8.93 -4.30 -11.14
N GLY A 208 8.39 -3.09 -11.24
CA GLY A 208 7.81 -2.59 -12.49
C GLY A 208 6.39 -3.09 -12.78
N TYR A 209 5.81 -3.93 -11.92
CA TYR A 209 4.41 -4.37 -12.07
C TYR A 209 3.45 -3.20 -11.87
N GLY A 210 2.39 -3.20 -12.64
CA GLY A 210 1.27 -2.28 -12.49
C GLY A 210 0.30 -2.41 -13.63
N LEU A 211 -0.99 -2.49 -13.29
CA LEU A 211 -2.10 -2.49 -14.24
C LEU A 211 -2.60 -1.06 -14.48
N SER A 212 -3.37 -0.91 -15.53
CA SER A 212 -4.03 0.33 -15.89
C SER A 212 -5.46 0.02 -16.36
N TYR A 213 -6.30 1.02 -16.53
CA TYR A 213 -7.62 0.83 -17.15
C TYR A 213 -7.52 0.64 -18.67
N THR A 214 -6.35 0.94 -19.24
CA THR A 214 -6.03 0.75 -20.66
C THR A 214 -4.79 -0.13 -20.83
N THR A 215 -4.54 -0.57 -22.05
CA THR A 215 -3.29 -1.21 -22.45
C THR A 215 -2.39 -0.21 -23.14
N PHE A 216 -1.06 -0.48 -23.15
CA PHE A 216 -0.06 0.37 -23.78
C PHE A 216 0.75 -0.47 -24.78
N GLU A 217 0.98 0.07 -25.97
CA GLU A 217 1.89 -0.49 -26.95
C GLU A 217 3.12 0.40 -27.04
N TYR A 218 4.30 -0.21 -27.07
CA TYR A 218 5.59 0.49 -27.17
C TYR A 218 6.25 0.10 -28.48
N ASP A 219 6.48 1.08 -29.35
CA ASP A 219 7.12 0.86 -30.65
C ASP A 219 8.16 1.95 -30.93
N ASN A 220 8.85 1.80 -32.07
CA ASN A 220 9.74 2.84 -32.63
C ASN A 220 10.80 3.38 -31.65
N LEU A 221 11.38 2.54 -30.81
CA LEU A 221 12.46 2.95 -29.89
C LEU A 221 13.60 3.60 -30.66
N ARG A 222 13.93 4.85 -30.38
CA ARG A 222 15.05 5.61 -30.95
C ARG A 222 16.00 6.04 -29.85
N VAL A 223 17.23 5.56 -29.93
CA VAL A 223 18.31 5.97 -29.05
C VAL A 223 19.14 7.05 -29.74
N LYS A 224 19.22 8.23 -29.09
CA LYS A 224 20.13 9.31 -29.53
C LYS A 224 21.28 9.41 -28.54
N ILE A 225 22.48 9.19 -28.99
CA ILE A 225 23.68 9.43 -28.18
C ILE A 225 24.04 10.91 -28.35
N GLY A 226 23.86 11.71 -27.31
CA GLY A 226 24.28 13.10 -27.23
C GLY A 226 25.69 13.19 -26.63
N ARG A 227 26.47 14.21 -27.04
CA ARG A 227 27.67 14.59 -26.28
C ARG A 227 27.26 15.22 -24.97
N ALA A 228 27.75 14.68 -23.85
CA ALA A 228 27.70 15.40 -22.61
C ALA A 228 28.59 16.64 -22.75
N HIS A 229 28.03 17.84 -22.59
CA HIS A 229 28.82 19.05 -22.40
C HIS A 229 29.27 19.07 -20.93
N VAL A 230 30.56 18.91 -20.70
CA VAL A 230 31.22 19.11 -19.41
C VAL A 230 31.40 20.59 -19.20
#